data_b71baf91b6d6519fd91c4180474c953b
#
_entry.id   b71baf91b6d6519fd91c4180474c953b
#
_cell.length_a   1.000
_cell.length_b   1.000
_cell.length_c   1.000
_cell.angle_alpha   90.00
_cell.angle_beta   90.00
_cell.angle_gamma   90.00
#
_symmetry.space_group_name_H-M   'P 1'
#
loop_
_entity.id
_entity.type
_entity.pdbx_description
1 polymer ?
#
loop_
_entity_poly.entity_id
_entity_poly.type
_entity_poly.pdbx_seq_one_letter_code
_entity_poly.pdbx_strand_id
1 'polypeptide(L)'
;MSQFIINKKIKLHKDTNKIQVALSCVILLFLWEAVALKINNDIYLPTLEQVCLSMKEIIFEERFILNIFSTISRCILSFLIALVVSFILGIISYTSNIFKNFLMPITSLARSIPNMVLIVLTLIWFNKESAPYIVVFIMVFPVLYDAVLGSINNIDKSILEMANLYKVRKIDKILKIYLPAIKFSLISILSSTISLAFKIVIAGEVYGQPLYGIGAMIQNEKVNFNTRAIFAWIIIIVIISSLLNLIEKLLLRRAFLWRR
;
A
#
# COMPACT_ATOMS: atom_id res chain seq x y z
N MET A 1 -39.52 -20.82 8.26
CA MET A 1 -38.80 -21.25 9.48
C MET A 1 -37.32 -21.61 9.22
N SER A 2 -36.92 -22.20 8.08
CA SER A 2 -35.54 -22.59 7.74
C SER A 2 -34.56 -21.42 7.52
N GLN A 3 -34.99 -20.33 6.85
CA GLN A 3 -34.15 -19.15 6.62
C GLN A 3 -33.77 -18.40 7.91
N PHE A 4 -34.63 -18.41 8.92
CA PHE A 4 -34.37 -17.77 10.22
C PHE A 4 -33.28 -18.51 11.02
N ILE A 5 -33.25 -19.84 10.91
CA ILE A 5 -32.28 -20.71 11.56
C ILE A 5 -30.91 -20.59 10.89
N ILE A 6 -30.86 -20.48 9.56
CA ILE A 6 -29.62 -20.29 8.78
C ILE A 6 -29.01 -18.92 9.09
N ASN A 7 -29.80 -17.85 9.10
CA ASN A 7 -29.31 -16.52 9.44
C ASN A 7 -28.80 -16.41 10.89
N LYS A 8 -29.43 -17.10 11.83
CA LYS A 8 -29.02 -17.17 13.24
C LYS A 8 -27.69 -17.95 13.40
N LYS A 9 -27.48 -19.07 12.66
CA LYS A 9 -26.24 -19.83 12.63
C LYS A 9 -25.09 -19.02 12.01
N ILE A 10 -25.33 -18.30 10.91
CA ILE A 10 -24.32 -17.45 10.25
C ILE A 10 -23.91 -16.27 11.17
N LYS A 11 -24.87 -15.68 11.88
CA LYS A 11 -24.59 -14.58 12.82
C LYS A 11 -23.80 -15.07 14.05
N LEU A 12 -24.16 -16.23 14.61
CA LEU A 12 -23.43 -16.87 15.70
C LEU A 12 -22.00 -17.25 15.30
N HIS A 13 -21.78 -17.78 14.10
CA HIS A 13 -20.45 -18.13 13.60
C HIS A 13 -19.58 -16.89 13.34
N LYS A 14 -20.19 -15.77 12.95
CA LYS A 14 -19.48 -14.50 12.75
C LYS A 14 -19.08 -13.83 14.07
N ASP A 15 -19.87 -13.98 15.11
CA ASP A 15 -19.59 -13.42 16.45
C ASP A 15 -18.59 -14.29 17.22
N THR A 16 -18.61 -15.62 17.09
CA THR A 16 -17.60 -16.52 17.64
C THR A 16 -16.23 -16.26 17.03
N ASN A 17 -16.14 -16.01 15.72
CA ASN A 17 -14.87 -15.65 15.08
C ASN A 17 -14.28 -14.33 15.62
N LYS A 18 -15.11 -13.33 15.92
CA LYS A 18 -14.63 -12.07 16.50
C LYS A 18 -14.11 -12.25 17.93
N ILE A 19 -14.79 -13.05 18.73
CA ILE A 19 -14.37 -13.38 20.10
C ILE A 19 -13.04 -14.14 20.08
N GLN A 20 -12.88 -15.12 19.18
CA GLN A 20 -11.65 -15.88 19.02
C GLN A 20 -10.47 -14.97 18.61
N VAL A 21 -10.70 -14.05 17.66
CA VAL A 21 -9.67 -13.07 17.24
C VAL A 21 -9.29 -12.16 18.42
N ALA A 22 -10.27 -11.63 19.15
CA ALA A 22 -10.01 -10.80 20.33
C ALA A 22 -9.23 -11.55 21.40
N LEU A 23 -9.62 -12.79 21.68
CA LEU A 23 -8.90 -13.66 22.64
C LEU A 23 -7.46 -13.92 22.20
N SER A 24 -7.24 -14.20 20.91
CA SER A 24 -5.91 -14.39 20.34
C SER A 24 -5.04 -13.14 20.50
N CYS A 25 -5.59 -11.93 20.26
CA CYS A 25 -4.88 -10.68 20.47
C CYS A 25 -4.48 -10.50 21.95
N VAL A 26 -5.40 -10.78 22.87
CA VAL A 26 -5.12 -10.67 24.32
C VAL A 26 -4.02 -11.67 24.74
N ILE A 27 -4.09 -12.92 24.26
CA ILE A 27 -3.08 -13.94 24.54
C ILE A 27 -1.70 -13.49 24.01
N LEU A 28 -1.65 -12.95 22.79
CA LEU A 28 -0.38 -12.47 22.20
C LEU A 28 0.21 -11.28 22.97
N LEU A 29 -0.62 -10.33 23.41
CA LEU A 29 -0.17 -9.22 24.26
C LEU A 29 0.34 -9.70 25.62
N PHE A 30 -0.35 -10.67 26.22
CA PHE A 30 0.07 -11.27 27.49
C PHE A 30 1.40 -12.03 27.34
N LEU A 31 1.57 -12.79 26.25
CA LEU A 31 2.83 -13.47 25.94
C LEU A 31 3.97 -12.47 25.73
N TRP A 32 3.72 -11.37 25.01
CA TRP A 32 4.71 -10.30 24.85
C TRP A 32 5.16 -9.77 26.20
N GLU A 33 4.22 -9.36 27.05
CA GLU A 33 4.54 -8.79 28.37
C GLU A 33 5.29 -9.78 29.25
N ALA A 34 4.87 -11.06 29.28
CA ALA A 34 5.54 -12.11 30.04
C ALA A 34 6.99 -12.33 29.58
N VAL A 35 7.24 -12.30 28.26
CA VAL A 35 8.58 -12.45 27.69
C VAL A 35 9.41 -11.20 27.95
N ALA A 36 8.85 -10.00 27.84
CA ALA A 36 9.54 -8.74 28.12
C ALA A 36 9.99 -8.66 29.58
N LEU A 37 9.13 -9.01 30.51
CA LEU A 37 9.47 -9.07 31.94
C LEU A 37 10.53 -10.12 32.25
N LYS A 38 10.51 -11.26 31.56
CA LYS A 38 11.52 -12.32 31.75
C LYS A 38 12.90 -11.92 31.22
N ILE A 39 12.95 -11.23 30.07
CA ILE A 39 14.20 -10.72 29.47
C ILE A 39 14.76 -9.58 30.31
N ASN A 40 13.89 -8.74 30.89
CA ASN A 40 14.23 -7.60 31.75
C ASN A 40 15.31 -6.68 31.11
N ASN A 41 15.22 -6.49 29.79
CA ASN A 41 16.12 -5.61 29.03
C ASN A 41 15.33 -4.98 27.88
N ASP A 42 15.09 -3.68 28.01
CA ASP A 42 14.27 -2.87 27.11
C ASP A 42 14.92 -2.65 25.73
N ILE A 43 16.24 -2.83 25.61
CA ILE A 43 16.94 -2.82 24.32
C ILE A 43 16.53 -4.02 23.47
N TYR A 44 16.28 -5.18 24.06
CA TYR A 44 15.85 -6.36 23.32
C TYR A 44 14.33 -6.39 23.11
N LEU A 45 13.57 -6.25 24.19
CA LEU A 45 12.11 -6.29 24.14
C LEU A 45 11.51 -5.39 25.22
N PRO A 46 10.98 -4.21 24.87
CA PRO A 46 10.34 -3.32 25.83
C PRO A 46 9.01 -3.88 26.32
N THR A 47 8.59 -3.48 27.52
CA THR A 47 7.25 -3.75 28.06
C THR A 47 6.19 -2.91 27.32
N LEU A 48 4.94 -3.32 27.38
CA LEU A 48 3.83 -2.58 26.77
C LEU A 48 3.68 -1.17 27.37
N GLU A 49 3.94 -1.03 28.67
CA GLU A 49 3.93 0.26 29.36
C GLU A 49 5.00 1.21 28.76
N GLN A 50 6.23 0.74 28.63
CA GLN A 50 7.33 1.52 28.04
C GLN A 50 7.03 1.96 26.60
N VAL A 51 6.43 1.08 25.80
CA VAL A 51 6.01 1.41 24.42
C VAL A 51 4.91 2.48 24.41
N CYS A 52 3.92 2.37 25.32
CA CYS A 52 2.86 3.37 25.43
C CYS A 52 3.38 4.74 25.88
N LEU A 53 4.34 4.78 26.81
CA LEU A 53 4.98 6.02 27.24
C LEU A 53 5.76 6.66 26.08
N SER A 54 6.61 5.89 25.38
CA SER A 54 7.34 6.38 24.20
C SER A 54 6.39 6.85 23.08
N MET A 55 5.25 6.18 22.89
CA MET A 55 4.25 6.63 21.92
C MET A 55 3.67 8.01 22.29
N LYS A 56 3.43 8.28 23.57
CA LYS A 56 3.01 9.62 24.01
C LYS A 56 4.10 10.65 23.73
N GLU A 57 5.35 10.38 24.10
CA GLU A 57 6.48 11.29 23.84
C GLU A 57 6.58 11.65 22.36
N ILE A 58 6.52 10.65 21.47
CA ILE A 58 6.57 10.82 20.01
C ILE A 58 5.40 11.69 19.51
N ILE A 59 4.17 11.46 19.98
CA ILE A 59 2.99 12.19 19.52
C ILE A 59 3.06 13.67 19.90
N PHE A 60 3.66 14.00 21.04
CA PHE A 60 3.82 15.38 21.51
C PHE A 60 5.08 16.07 21.00
N GLU A 61 5.92 15.38 20.21
CA GLU A 61 7.08 15.97 19.57
C GLU A 61 6.65 17.00 18.51
N GLU A 62 7.29 18.18 18.49
CA GLU A 62 6.96 19.27 17.55
C GLU A 62 6.99 18.84 16.07
N ARG A 63 7.86 17.89 15.73
CA ARG A 63 8.05 17.41 14.36
C ARG A 63 7.18 16.21 13.98
N PHE A 64 6.37 15.69 14.90
CA PHE A 64 5.55 14.49 14.67
C PHE A 64 4.68 14.60 13.42
N ILE A 65 3.90 15.68 13.32
CA ILE A 65 2.99 15.91 12.18
C ILE A 65 3.77 16.08 10.87
N LEU A 66 4.92 16.77 10.91
CA LEU A 66 5.77 16.94 9.72
C LEU A 66 6.32 15.61 9.21
N ASN A 67 6.76 14.73 10.10
CA ASN A 67 7.26 13.40 9.75
C ASN A 67 6.16 12.55 9.10
N ILE A 68 4.96 12.52 9.67
CA ILE A 68 3.83 11.79 9.09
C ILE A 68 3.43 12.37 7.74
N PHE A 69 3.29 13.69 7.64
CA PHE A 69 2.89 14.37 6.41
C PHE A 69 3.91 14.14 5.29
N SER A 70 5.21 14.19 5.59
CA SER A 70 6.27 13.92 4.63
C SER A 70 6.20 12.50 4.06
N THR A 71 6.04 11.48 4.92
CA THR A 71 5.89 10.09 4.49
C THR A 71 4.63 9.87 3.66
N ILE A 72 3.48 10.40 4.12
CA ILE A 72 2.21 10.27 3.40
C ILE A 72 2.26 10.99 2.06
N SER A 73 2.81 12.20 1.99
CA SER A 73 2.93 12.95 0.74
C SER A 73 3.83 12.23 -0.27
N ARG A 74 4.97 11.68 0.16
CA ARG A 74 5.83 10.85 -0.69
C ARG A 74 5.08 9.62 -1.22
N CYS A 75 4.36 8.93 -0.36
CA CYS A 75 3.56 7.77 -0.74
C CYS A 75 2.51 8.11 -1.81
N ILE A 76 1.70 9.13 -1.54
CA ILE A 76 0.59 9.51 -2.43
C ILE A 76 1.11 10.06 -3.76
N LEU A 77 2.09 10.96 -3.75
CA LEU A 77 2.63 11.55 -4.98
C LEU A 77 3.28 10.49 -5.86
N SER A 78 4.11 9.61 -5.31
CA SER A 78 4.73 8.52 -6.08
C SER A 78 3.69 7.56 -6.64
N PHE A 79 2.68 7.22 -5.84
CA PHE A 79 1.58 6.38 -6.28
C PHE A 79 0.78 7.01 -7.42
N LEU A 80 0.44 8.30 -7.33
CA LEU A 80 -0.29 9.01 -8.37
C LEU A 80 0.51 9.11 -9.67
N ILE A 81 1.81 9.40 -9.58
CA ILE A 81 2.70 9.41 -10.75
C ILE A 81 2.75 8.02 -11.39
N ALA A 82 2.93 6.97 -10.59
CA ALA A 82 2.94 5.59 -11.07
C ALA A 82 1.60 5.20 -11.72
N LEU A 83 0.47 5.64 -11.15
CA LEU A 83 -0.87 5.39 -11.67
C LEU A 83 -1.06 6.04 -13.05
N VAL A 84 -0.72 7.33 -13.18
CA VAL A 84 -0.86 8.07 -14.44
C VAL A 84 0.04 7.48 -15.52
N VAL A 85 1.30 7.21 -15.21
CA VAL A 85 2.26 6.61 -16.16
C VAL A 85 1.81 5.22 -16.56
N SER A 86 1.37 4.38 -15.62
CA SER A 86 0.87 3.02 -15.90
C SER A 86 -0.38 3.05 -16.78
N PHE A 87 -1.28 4.00 -16.56
CA PHE A 87 -2.47 4.17 -17.38
C PHE A 87 -2.11 4.51 -18.82
N ILE A 88 -1.25 5.52 -19.03
CA ILE A 88 -0.81 5.96 -20.36
C ILE A 88 -0.06 4.83 -21.09
N LEU A 89 0.97 4.27 -20.44
CA LEU A 89 1.81 3.25 -21.06
C LEU A 89 1.06 1.91 -21.24
N GLY A 90 0.10 1.58 -20.38
CA GLY A 90 -0.75 0.41 -20.53
C GLY A 90 -1.64 0.48 -21.76
N ILE A 91 -2.24 1.66 -22.04
CA ILE A 91 -3.04 1.87 -23.26
C ILE A 91 -2.16 1.84 -24.51
N ILE A 92 -0.97 2.47 -24.48
CA ILE A 92 -0.03 2.42 -25.61
C ILE A 92 0.41 0.98 -25.88
N SER A 93 0.73 0.21 -24.86
CA SER A 93 1.13 -1.20 -24.97
C SER A 93 0.02 -2.08 -25.53
N TYR A 94 -1.24 -1.78 -25.25
CA TYR A 94 -2.37 -2.50 -25.82
C TYR A 94 -2.49 -2.24 -27.34
N THR A 95 -2.21 -1.01 -27.78
CA THR A 95 -2.32 -0.63 -29.19
C THR A 95 -1.10 -1.00 -30.03
N SER A 96 0.07 -1.22 -29.39
CA SER A 96 1.34 -1.50 -30.07
C SER A 96 2.09 -2.68 -29.42
N ASN A 97 2.12 -3.81 -30.13
CA ASN A 97 2.89 -4.98 -29.69
C ASN A 97 4.40 -4.69 -29.56
N ILE A 98 4.93 -3.82 -30.42
CA ILE A 98 6.35 -3.41 -30.38
C ILE A 98 6.63 -2.73 -29.04
N PHE A 99 5.79 -1.78 -28.66
CA PHE A 99 5.94 -1.05 -27.41
C PHE A 99 5.74 -1.94 -26.17
N LYS A 100 4.77 -2.85 -26.24
CA LYS A 100 4.54 -3.88 -25.20
C LYS A 100 5.78 -4.74 -24.99
N ASN A 101 6.37 -5.25 -26.09
CA ASN A 101 7.56 -6.10 -26.04
C ASN A 101 8.79 -5.34 -25.55
N PHE A 102 8.87 -4.03 -25.81
CA PHE A 102 9.93 -3.16 -25.28
C PHE A 102 9.81 -2.94 -23.77
N LEU A 103 8.61 -2.75 -23.26
CA LEU A 103 8.38 -2.54 -21.81
C LEU A 103 8.45 -3.83 -20.99
N MET A 104 8.21 -4.99 -21.59
CA MET A 104 8.18 -6.28 -20.90
C MET A 104 9.46 -6.59 -20.12
N PRO A 105 10.68 -6.46 -20.66
CA PRO A 105 11.90 -6.70 -19.89
C PRO A 105 12.06 -5.68 -18.76
N ILE A 106 11.69 -4.41 -18.96
CA ILE A 106 11.81 -3.36 -17.94
C ILE A 106 10.91 -3.66 -16.73
N THR A 107 9.65 -4.01 -16.98
CA THR A 107 8.71 -4.36 -15.91
C THR A 107 9.08 -5.67 -15.22
N SER A 108 9.65 -6.63 -15.95
CA SER A 108 10.13 -7.90 -15.39
C SER A 108 11.35 -7.70 -14.49
N LEU A 109 12.32 -6.90 -14.91
CA LEU A 109 13.48 -6.55 -14.11
C LEU A 109 13.07 -5.82 -12.83
N ALA A 110 12.19 -4.82 -12.93
CA ALA A 110 11.72 -4.07 -11.76
C ALA A 110 11.06 -4.97 -10.70
N ARG A 111 10.40 -6.06 -11.11
CA ARG A 111 9.81 -7.05 -10.19
C ARG A 111 10.80 -8.08 -9.64
N SER A 112 11.85 -8.37 -10.38
CA SER A 112 12.84 -9.40 -10.01
C SER A 112 13.90 -8.89 -9.05
N ILE A 113 14.18 -7.58 -9.09
CA ILE A 113 15.21 -6.98 -8.24
C ILE A 113 14.68 -6.85 -6.81
N PRO A 114 15.43 -7.32 -5.79
CA PRO A 114 15.05 -7.13 -4.39
C PRO A 114 14.90 -5.64 -4.04
N ASN A 115 13.86 -5.29 -3.26
CA ASN A 115 13.56 -3.91 -2.89
C ASN A 115 14.75 -3.15 -2.31
N MET A 116 15.54 -3.83 -1.47
CA MET A 116 16.75 -3.25 -0.84
C MET A 116 17.78 -2.79 -1.87
N VAL A 117 18.00 -3.58 -2.92
CA VAL A 117 18.95 -3.25 -3.98
C VAL A 117 18.50 -2.00 -4.75
N LEU A 118 17.20 -1.91 -5.05
CA LEU A 118 16.62 -0.73 -5.70
C LEU A 118 16.74 0.53 -4.83
N ILE A 119 16.53 0.40 -3.52
CA ILE A 119 16.71 1.52 -2.59
C ILE A 119 18.16 2.01 -2.63
N VAL A 120 19.13 1.11 -2.51
CA VAL A 120 20.56 1.47 -2.55
C VAL A 120 20.95 2.13 -3.88
N LEU A 121 20.51 1.55 -5.01
CA LEU A 121 20.77 2.13 -6.33
C LEU A 121 20.18 3.53 -6.49
N THR A 122 18.97 3.75 -6.03
CA THR A 122 18.34 5.07 -6.10
C THR A 122 19.02 6.09 -5.21
N LEU A 123 19.60 5.70 -4.08
CA LEU A 123 20.37 6.58 -3.21
C LEU A 123 21.73 6.94 -3.79
N ILE A 124 22.29 6.10 -4.67
CA ILE A 124 23.53 6.42 -5.40
C ILE A 124 23.27 7.47 -6.50
N TRP A 125 22.12 7.36 -7.18
CA TRP A 125 21.82 8.24 -8.33
C TRP A 125 21.07 9.51 -7.97
N PHE A 126 20.33 9.51 -6.87
CA PHE A 126 19.48 10.61 -6.44
C PHE A 126 19.77 10.99 -4.98
N ASN A 127 19.37 12.20 -4.61
CA ASN A 127 19.52 12.66 -3.23
C ASN A 127 18.55 11.92 -2.28
N LYS A 128 18.86 11.98 -0.99
CA LYS A 128 18.10 11.32 0.08
C LYS A 128 16.62 11.73 0.16
N GLU A 129 16.27 12.95 -0.29
CA GLU A 129 14.89 13.44 -0.28
C GLU A 129 14.08 12.88 -1.45
N SER A 130 14.71 12.67 -2.61
CA SER A 130 14.05 12.19 -3.83
C SER A 130 14.02 10.67 -3.97
N ALA A 131 15.04 9.97 -3.44
CA ALA A 131 15.18 8.54 -3.57
C ALA A 131 13.91 7.75 -3.14
N PRO A 132 13.24 8.04 -2.00
CA PRO A 132 12.02 7.33 -1.60
C PRO A 132 10.89 7.42 -2.63
N TYR A 133 10.72 8.58 -3.30
CA TYR A 133 9.72 8.73 -4.37
C TYR A 133 9.98 7.80 -5.54
N ILE A 134 11.24 7.71 -5.96
CA ILE A 134 11.66 6.96 -7.14
C ILE A 134 11.55 5.45 -6.89
N VAL A 135 11.96 5.00 -5.71
CA VAL A 135 11.83 3.58 -5.34
C VAL A 135 10.37 3.16 -5.38
N VAL A 136 9.46 3.94 -4.79
CA VAL A 136 8.03 3.65 -4.82
C VAL A 136 7.51 3.60 -6.25
N PHE A 137 7.90 4.57 -7.08
CA PHE A 137 7.51 4.58 -8.49
C PHE A 137 7.96 3.30 -9.21
N ILE A 138 9.23 2.91 -9.11
CA ILE A 138 9.78 1.71 -9.77
C ILE A 138 9.07 0.45 -9.33
N MET A 139 8.70 0.34 -8.04
CA MET A 139 8.07 -0.86 -7.49
C MET A 139 6.56 -0.93 -7.76
N VAL A 140 5.87 0.19 -7.73
CA VAL A 140 4.41 0.28 -7.87
C VAL A 140 4.00 0.30 -9.35
N PHE A 141 4.80 0.95 -10.21
CA PHE A 141 4.51 1.07 -11.64
C PHE A 141 4.22 -0.28 -12.32
N PRO A 142 5.05 -1.34 -12.19
CA PRO A 142 4.78 -2.62 -12.87
C PRO A 142 3.46 -3.27 -12.42
N VAL A 143 3.09 -3.12 -11.14
CA VAL A 143 1.85 -3.69 -10.59
C VAL A 143 0.63 -3.00 -11.20
N LEU A 144 0.66 -1.67 -11.27
CA LEU A 144 -0.42 -0.88 -11.87
C LEU A 144 -0.48 -1.07 -13.39
N TYR A 145 0.68 -1.13 -14.07
CA TYR A 145 0.78 -1.36 -15.49
C TYR A 145 0.16 -2.71 -15.90
N ASP A 146 0.47 -3.78 -15.18
CA ASP A 146 -0.12 -5.10 -15.44
C ASP A 146 -1.62 -5.12 -15.20
N ALA A 147 -2.10 -4.41 -14.18
CA ALA A 147 -3.53 -4.30 -13.93
C ALA A 147 -4.26 -3.55 -15.04
N VAL A 148 -3.66 -2.47 -15.56
CA VAL A 148 -4.22 -1.72 -16.70
C VAL A 148 -4.23 -2.58 -17.95
N LEU A 149 -3.10 -3.16 -18.33
CA LEU A 149 -2.98 -3.98 -19.54
C LEU A 149 -3.84 -5.24 -19.46
N GLY A 150 -3.85 -5.91 -18.30
CA GLY A 150 -4.66 -7.09 -18.05
C GLY A 150 -6.16 -6.81 -18.12
N SER A 151 -6.60 -5.65 -17.59
CA SER A 151 -8.01 -5.26 -17.64
C SER A 151 -8.52 -5.06 -19.08
N ILE A 152 -7.69 -4.49 -19.95
CA ILE A 152 -8.04 -4.29 -21.35
C ILE A 152 -8.07 -5.64 -22.09
N ASN A 153 -7.09 -6.51 -21.83
CA ASN A 153 -7.02 -7.84 -22.46
C ASN A 153 -8.18 -8.76 -22.05
N ASN A 154 -8.76 -8.54 -20.88
CA ASN A 154 -9.89 -9.32 -20.33
C ASN A 154 -11.27 -8.81 -20.77
N ILE A 155 -11.34 -7.75 -21.61
CA ILE A 155 -12.61 -7.30 -22.18
C ILE A 155 -13.14 -8.35 -23.14
N ASP A 156 -14.44 -8.63 -23.05
CA ASP A 156 -15.11 -9.58 -23.93
C ASP A 156 -14.90 -9.18 -25.41
N LYS A 157 -14.40 -10.11 -26.19
CA LYS A 157 -14.13 -9.92 -27.63
C LYS A 157 -15.38 -9.55 -28.39
N SER A 158 -16.54 -10.08 -28.01
CA SER A 158 -17.83 -9.76 -28.63
C SER A 158 -18.16 -8.28 -28.53
N ILE A 159 -17.83 -7.62 -27.40
CA ILE A 159 -18.01 -6.16 -27.23
C ILE A 159 -17.09 -5.40 -28.19
N LEU A 160 -15.87 -5.84 -28.36
CA LEU A 160 -14.91 -5.19 -29.27
C LEU A 160 -15.27 -5.41 -30.74
N GLU A 161 -15.74 -6.59 -31.10
CA GLU A 161 -16.22 -6.91 -32.45
C GLU A 161 -17.46 -6.10 -32.80
N MET A 162 -18.44 -6.01 -31.88
CA MET A 162 -19.60 -5.15 -32.03
C MET A 162 -19.21 -3.68 -32.23
N ALA A 163 -18.29 -3.17 -31.41
CA ALA A 163 -17.80 -1.79 -31.53
C ALA A 163 -17.04 -1.55 -32.86
N ASN A 164 -16.43 -2.59 -33.44
CA ASN A 164 -15.79 -2.52 -34.75
C ASN A 164 -16.83 -2.54 -35.89
N LEU A 165 -17.84 -3.42 -35.80
CA LEU A 165 -18.93 -3.49 -36.77
C LEU A 165 -19.69 -2.18 -36.89
N TYR A 166 -20.00 -1.54 -35.76
CA TYR A 166 -20.64 -0.21 -35.74
C TYR A 166 -19.70 0.94 -35.98
N LYS A 167 -18.42 0.68 -36.36
CA LYS A 167 -17.39 1.70 -36.65
C LYS A 167 -17.27 2.75 -35.57
N VAL A 168 -17.39 2.34 -34.28
CA VAL A 168 -17.25 3.23 -33.12
C VAL A 168 -15.90 3.91 -33.14
N ARG A 169 -15.85 5.24 -32.97
CA ARG A 169 -14.62 6.03 -32.95
C ARG A 169 -13.64 5.55 -31.89
N LYS A 170 -12.34 5.61 -32.15
CA LYS A 170 -11.29 5.19 -31.20
C LYS A 170 -11.44 5.82 -29.82
N ILE A 171 -11.74 7.13 -29.77
CA ILE A 171 -11.95 7.86 -28.52
C ILE A 171 -13.16 7.31 -27.73
N ASP A 172 -14.27 7.02 -28.41
CA ASP A 172 -15.46 6.44 -27.76
C ASP A 172 -15.18 5.05 -27.19
N LYS A 173 -14.36 4.23 -27.89
CA LYS A 173 -13.90 2.93 -27.35
C LYS A 173 -13.07 3.11 -26.10
N ILE A 174 -12.14 4.09 -26.08
CA ILE A 174 -11.32 4.37 -24.90
C ILE A 174 -12.20 4.79 -23.73
N LEU A 175 -13.09 5.76 -23.93
CA LEU A 175 -13.89 6.36 -22.86
C LEU A 175 -15.01 5.43 -22.35
N LYS A 176 -15.66 4.65 -23.25
CA LYS A 176 -16.87 3.88 -22.90
C LYS A 176 -16.61 2.39 -22.67
N ILE A 177 -15.49 1.84 -23.15
CA ILE A 177 -15.15 0.42 -23.00
C ILE A 177 -13.90 0.25 -22.17
N TYR A 178 -12.76 0.82 -22.58
CA TYR A 178 -11.48 0.58 -21.91
C TYR A 178 -11.39 1.27 -20.55
N LEU A 179 -11.76 2.54 -20.46
CA LEU A 179 -11.67 3.31 -19.22
C LEU A 179 -12.53 2.71 -18.07
N PRO A 180 -13.79 2.28 -18.30
CA PRO A 180 -14.55 1.58 -17.27
C PRO A 180 -13.91 0.25 -16.84
N ALA A 181 -13.42 -0.56 -17.78
CA ALA A 181 -12.76 -1.83 -17.47
C ALA A 181 -11.50 -1.61 -16.63
N ILE A 182 -10.63 -0.65 -17.01
CA ILE A 182 -9.43 -0.27 -16.25
C ILE A 182 -9.82 0.22 -14.85
N LYS A 183 -10.82 1.09 -14.73
CA LYS A 183 -11.30 1.62 -13.46
C LYS A 183 -11.67 0.50 -12.49
N PHE A 184 -12.43 -0.50 -12.94
CA PHE A 184 -12.82 -1.62 -12.07
C PHE A 184 -11.62 -2.47 -11.62
N SER A 185 -10.67 -2.73 -12.53
CA SER A 185 -9.46 -3.48 -12.21
C SER A 185 -8.57 -2.72 -11.21
N LEU A 186 -8.30 -1.45 -11.46
CA LEU A 186 -7.48 -0.62 -10.57
C LEU A 186 -8.09 -0.52 -9.16
N ILE A 187 -9.41 -0.33 -9.06
CA ILE A 187 -10.10 -0.29 -7.78
C ILE A 187 -9.91 -1.59 -6.98
N SER A 188 -9.90 -2.75 -7.65
CA SER A 188 -9.74 -4.04 -6.97
C SER A 188 -8.36 -4.22 -6.32
N ILE A 189 -7.32 -3.58 -6.84
CA ILE A 189 -5.95 -3.67 -6.32
C ILE A 189 -5.49 -2.42 -5.56
N LEU A 190 -6.30 -1.37 -5.52
CA LEU A 190 -5.92 -0.06 -4.97
C LEU A 190 -5.39 -0.19 -3.54
N SER A 191 -6.15 -0.88 -2.67
CA SER A 191 -5.79 -1.05 -1.26
C SER A 191 -4.46 -1.75 -1.05
N SER A 192 -4.25 -2.85 -1.76
CA SER A 192 -2.99 -3.60 -1.68
C SER A 192 -1.81 -2.79 -2.21
N THR A 193 -2.03 -2.03 -3.28
CA THR A 193 -0.97 -1.25 -3.92
C THR A 193 -0.59 0.00 -3.12
N ILE A 194 -1.56 0.71 -2.52
CA ILE A 194 -1.29 1.83 -1.60
C ILE A 194 -0.56 1.33 -0.35
N SER A 195 -1.00 0.20 0.22
CA SER A 195 -0.31 -0.40 1.37
C SER A 195 1.12 -0.83 1.03
N LEU A 196 1.35 -1.34 -0.19
CA LEU A 196 2.68 -1.64 -0.69
C LEU A 196 3.53 -0.37 -0.82
N ALA A 197 3.00 0.67 -1.46
CA ALA A 197 3.66 1.97 -1.62
C ALA A 197 4.08 2.55 -0.26
N PHE A 198 3.19 2.52 0.73
CA PHE A 198 3.47 3.02 2.07
C PHE A 198 4.62 2.28 2.76
N LYS A 199 4.67 0.95 2.66
CA LYS A 199 5.78 0.15 3.20
C LYS A 199 7.11 0.47 2.51
N ILE A 200 7.09 0.65 1.19
CA ILE A 200 8.30 0.94 0.40
C ILE A 200 8.82 2.35 0.70
N VAL A 201 7.94 3.35 0.85
CA VAL A 201 8.35 4.71 1.27
C VAL A 201 9.10 4.65 2.59
N ILE A 202 8.53 4.00 3.61
CA ILE A 202 9.16 3.89 4.93
C ILE A 202 10.53 3.20 4.82
N ALA A 203 10.62 2.11 4.06
CA ALA A 203 11.90 1.46 3.83
C ALA A 203 12.92 2.40 3.13
N GLY A 204 12.48 3.14 2.11
CA GLY A 204 13.30 4.14 1.43
C GLY A 204 13.77 5.26 2.36
N GLU A 205 12.91 5.70 3.29
CA GLU A 205 13.26 6.72 4.29
C GLU A 205 14.22 6.20 5.37
N VAL A 206 14.09 4.92 5.78
CA VAL A 206 15.01 4.29 6.73
C VAL A 206 16.43 4.29 6.19
N TYR A 207 16.61 3.97 4.91
CA TYR A 207 17.93 3.94 4.28
C TYR A 207 18.42 5.30 3.80
N GLY A 208 17.49 6.13 3.30
CA GLY A 208 17.81 7.46 2.75
C GLY A 208 18.02 8.53 3.81
N GLN A 209 17.41 8.37 4.97
CA GLN A 209 17.45 9.33 6.07
C GLN A 209 17.18 10.78 5.60
N PRO A 210 16.02 11.05 4.98
CA PRO A 210 15.63 12.41 4.63
C PRO A 210 15.44 13.26 5.91
N LEU A 211 15.31 14.58 5.75
CA LEU A 211 15.18 15.50 6.90
C LEU A 211 13.92 15.21 7.74
N TYR A 212 12.82 14.84 7.08
CA TYR A 212 11.54 14.48 7.70
C TYR A 212 11.02 13.17 7.12
N GLY A 213 10.44 12.34 7.98
CA GLY A 213 9.82 11.08 7.59
C GLY A 213 9.82 10.06 8.72
N ILE A 214 8.79 9.21 8.74
CA ILE A 214 8.65 8.15 9.75
C ILE A 214 9.85 7.20 9.73
N GLY A 215 10.29 6.80 8.52
CA GLY A 215 11.43 5.91 8.36
C GLY A 215 12.74 6.52 8.84
N ALA A 216 12.94 7.84 8.63
CA ALA A 216 14.11 8.56 9.13
C ALA A 216 14.13 8.58 10.67
N MET A 217 12.97 8.79 11.31
CA MET A 217 12.87 8.75 12.77
C MET A 217 13.18 7.35 13.31
N ILE A 218 12.62 6.29 12.70
CA ILE A 218 12.93 4.90 13.10
C ILE A 218 14.43 4.62 13.01
N GLN A 219 15.10 5.09 11.96
CA GLN A 219 16.55 4.90 11.82
C GLN A 219 17.32 5.68 12.89
N ASN A 220 16.88 6.89 13.24
CA ASN A 220 17.47 7.67 14.32
C ASN A 220 17.33 6.94 15.67
N GLU A 221 16.14 6.43 16.01
CA GLU A 221 15.92 5.66 17.22
C GLU A 221 16.77 4.37 17.25
N LYS A 222 16.94 3.72 16.10
CA LYS A 222 17.80 2.55 15.96
C LYS A 222 19.27 2.87 16.29
N VAL A 223 19.79 3.98 15.80
CA VAL A 223 21.17 4.41 16.08
C VAL A 223 21.35 4.72 17.57
N ASN A 224 20.31 5.23 18.22
CA ASN A 224 20.30 5.53 19.66
C ASN A 224 19.97 4.32 20.54
N PHE A 225 19.80 3.13 19.96
CA PHE A 225 19.39 1.90 20.67
C PHE A 225 18.07 2.06 21.46
N ASN A 226 17.20 2.99 21.04
CA ASN A 226 15.91 3.24 21.67
C ASN A 226 14.82 2.33 21.08
N THR A 227 14.84 1.07 21.46
CA THR A 227 13.92 0.06 20.95
C THR A 227 12.46 0.36 21.34
N ARG A 228 12.23 0.98 22.50
CA ARG A 228 10.88 1.42 22.94
C ARG A 228 10.23 2.33 21.91
N ALA A 229 10.97 3.35 21.44
CA ALA A 229 10.47 4.27 20.41
C ALA A 229 10.30 3.58 19.04
N ILE A 230 11.15 2.62 18.67
CA ILE A 230 10.96 1.83 17.43
C ILE A 230 9.62 1.08 17.47
N PHE A 231 9.31 0.40 18.58
CA PHE A 231 8.02 -0.31 18.73
C PHE A 231 6.83 0.67 18.75
N ALA A 232 6.98 1.84 19.36
CA ALA A 232 5.98 2.89 19.31
C ALA A 232 5.71 3.37 17.86
N TRP A 233 6.75 3.60 17.07
CA TRP A 233 6.63 3.92 15.64
C TRP A 233 5.96 2.80 14.84
N ILE A 234 6.23 1.53 15.14
CA ILE A 234 5.54 0.39 14.49
C ILE A 234 4.03 0.47 14.75
N ILE A 235 3.60 0.75 15.98
CA ILE A 235 2.16 0.91 16.29
C ILE A 235 1.58 2.10 15.54
N ILE A 236 2.27 3.24 15.50
CA ILE A 236 1.85 4.43 14.75
C ILE A 236 1.69 4.12 13.26
N ILE A 237 2.64 3.40 12.65
CA ILE A 237 2.57 2.95 11.25
C ILE A 237 1.33 2.08 11.01
N VAL A 238 1.04 1.13 11.90
CA VAL A 238 -0.15 0.26 11.78
C VAL A 238 -1.43 1.10 11.85
N ILE A 239 -1.51 2.07 12.75
CA ILE A 239 -2.65 2.99 12.86
C ILE A 239 -2.82 3.80 11.57
N ILE A 240 -1.75 4.42 11.07
CA ILE A 240 -1.78 5.24 9.83
C ILE A 240 -2.18 4.37 8.63
N SER A 241 -1.58 3.18 8.49
CA SER A 241 -1.94 2.24 7.41
C SER A 241 -3.41 1.84 7.46
N SER A 242 -3.93 1.59 8.67
CA SER A 242 -5.35 1.25 8.87
C SER A 242 -6.27 2.41 8.52
N LEU A 243 -5.89 3.64 8.86
CA LEU A 243 -6.62 4.86 8.50
C LEU A 243 -6.61 5.09 6.97
N LEU A 244 -5.47 4.92 6.30
CA LEU A 244 -5.38 5.01 4.84
C LEU A 244 -6.32 4.01 4.17
N ASN A 245 -6.32 2.76 4.62
CA ASN A 245 -7.22 1.72 4.10
C ASN A 245 -8.70 2.03 4.39
N LEU A 246 -9.01 2.65 5.52
CA LEU A 246 -10.38 3.07 5.85
C LEU A 246 -10.86 4.21 4.94
N ILE A 247 -10.02 5.24 4.77
CA ILE A 247 -10.30 6.39 3.88
C ILE A 247 -10.55 5.88 2.46
N GLU A 248 -9.68 5.01 1.96
CA GLU A 248 -9.83 4.39 0.65
C GLU A 248 -11.19 3.67 0.52
N LYS A 249 -11.52 2.78 1.46
CA LYS A 249 -12.82 2.06 1.45
C LYS A 249 -14.02 3.02 1.45
N LEU A 250 -13.93 4.14 2.16
CA LEU A 250 -14.99 5.15 2.18
C LEU A 250 -15.12 5.86 0.84
N LEU A 251 -13.99 6.23 0.21
CA LEU A 251 -13.96 6.83 -1.12
C LEU A 251 -14.53 5.89 -2.18
N LEU A 252 -14.14 4.61 -2.13
CA LEU A 252 -14.63 3.59 -3.06
C LEU A 252 -16.12 3.31 -2.88
N ARG A 253 -16.64 3.27 -1.65
CA ARG A 253 -18.08 3.12 -1.41
C ARG A 253 -18.89 4.21 -2.09
N ARG A 254 -18.44 5.46 -2.06
CA ARG A 254 -19.10 6.57 -2.77
C ARG A 254 -19.05 6.43 -4.29
N ALA A 255 -17.96 5.89 -4.82
CA ALA A 255 -17.80 5.68 -6.26
C ALA A 255 -18.68 4.54 -6.83
N PHE A 256 -19.22 3.63 -5.97
CA PHE A 256 -20.03 2.48 -6.37
C PHE A 256 -21.51 2.54 -5.97
N LEU A 257 -22.01 3.68 -5.50
CA LEU A 257 -23.40 3.82 -5.05
C LEU A 257 -24.46 3.50 -6.13
N TRP A 258 -24.09 3.43 -7.40
CA TRP A 258 -25.00 3.13 -8.51
C TRP A 258 -25.00 1.65 -8.96
N ARG A 259 -24.43 0.74 -8.16
CA ARG A 259 -24.46 -0.71 -8.40
C ARG A 259 -25.54 -1.42 -7.55
N ARG A 260 -26.53 -0.67 -7.06
CA ARG A 260 -27.76 -1.23 -6.47
C ARG A 260 -28.91 -1.27 -7.45
#